data_36c106415d148ffe9b933ab917f2c488
#
_entry.id   36c106415d148ffe9b933ab917f2c488
#
_cell.length_a   1.000
_cell.length_b   1.000
_cell.length_c   1.000
_cell.angle_alpha   90.00
_cell.angle_beta   90.00
_cell.angle_gamma   90.00
#
_symmetry.space_group_name_H-M   'P 1'
#
loop_
_entity.id
_entity.type
_entity.pdbx_description
1 polymer ?
#
loop_
_entity_poly.entity_id
_entity_poly.type
_entity_poly.pdbx_seq_one_letter_code
_entity_poly.pdbx_strand_id
1 'polypeptide(L)'
;MHRNSLGNLLAAGVLGFVSLAAATISVAQAPPPQPAQMPPGLPPTLVLDLMTPEGASALGAQWRVSDVKVKEVPIIEGTTTQNKMTYDIDPHAGGADFDDSKWPVIEPKDLGARRSGGHVAFMWYRTPLTIPAKIGDFDPSGAVAVFRVTVDDYAEIWVNGAIPGRSGYPRPAAIMGHNMPQRVVLSAGLKPGDKFQVAVFGINGPISMAPANSVFVREAKLELFK
;
A
#
# COMPACT_ATOMS: atom_id res chain seq x y z
N MET A 1 12.00 42.64 -83.14
CA MET A 1 13.46 42.73 -83.34
C MET A 1 14.12 42.84 -81.96
N HIS A 2 15.22 42.09 -81.82
CA HIS A 2 16.19 42.04 -80.73
C HIS A 2 15.82 41.28 -79.45
N ARG A 3 16.42 40.10 -79.44
CA ARG A 3 16.76 39.22 -78.29
C ARG A 3 17.79 39.94 -77.39
N ASN A 4 17.71 39.72 -76.09
CA ASN A 4 18.91 39.60 -75.29
C ASN A 4 18.65 38.61 -74.17
N SER A 5 19.43 37.58 -74.18
CA SER A 5 19.60 36.50 -73.20
C SER A 5 20.53 36.99 -72.09
N LEU A 6 20.19 36.70 -70.86
CA LEU A 6 21.11 36.74 -69.74
C LEU A 6 20.93 35.54 -68.87
N GLY A 7 22.02 34.85 -68.68
CA GLY A 7 22.10 33.51 -68.10
C GLY A 7 21.88 33.48 -66.63
N ASN A 8 21.29 32.35 -66.19
CA ASN A 8 21.13 31.98 -64.86
C ASN A 8 22.38 31.25 -64.32
N LEU A 9 23.04 31.86 -63.34
CA LEU A 9 24.01 31.17 -62.48
C LEU A 9 23.26 30.45 -61.39
N LEU A 10 23.27 29.11 -61.39
CA LEU A 10 22.84 28.24 -60.33
C LEU A 10 23.98 28.14 -59.31
N ALA A 11 23.80 28.73 -58.13
CA ALA A 11 24.65 28.49 -56.98
C ALA A 11 24.03 27.27 -56.18
N ALA A 12 24.72 26.13 -56.25
CA ALA A 12 24.38 24.96 -55.47
C ALA A 12 24.93 25.14 -54.03
N GLY A 13 24.03 25.46 -53.09
CA GLY A 13 24.33 25.44 -51.67
C GLY A 13 24.23 24.02 -51.13
N VAL A 14 25.34 23.44 -50.69
CA VAL A 14 25.38 22.16 -49.99
C VAL A 14 25.01 22.42 -48.52
N LEU A 15 23.80 22.08 -48.14
CA LEU A 15 23.37 22.04 -46.74
C LEU A 15 23.85 20.71 -46.11
N GLY A 16 24.93 20.79 -45.33
CA GLY A 16 25.38 19.68 -44.52
C GLY A 16 24.46 19.50 -43.31
N PHE A 17 23.69 18.44 -43.30
CA PHE A 17 22.97 18.00 -42.10
C PHE A 17 23.95 17.35 -41.11
N VAL A 18 24.23 18.05 -40.02
CA VAL A 18 24.89 17.44 -38.85
C VAL A 18 23.84 16.72 -38.04
N SER A 19 23.76 15.39 -38.17
CA SER A 19 22.91 14.56 -37.32
C SER A 19 23.57 14.43 -35.96
N LEU A 20 23.02 15.15 -34.97
CA LEU A 20 23.35 14.93 -33.56
C LEU A 20 22.64 13.62 -33.11
N ALA A 21 23.39 12.53 -33.02
CA ALA A 21 22.92 11.33 -32.40
C ALA A 21 22.85 11.55 -30.87
N ALA A 22 21.65 11.79 -30.34
CA ALA A 22 21.41 11.79 -28.89
C ALA A 22 21.55 10.36 -28.38
N ALA A 23 22.64 10.07 -27.69
CA ALA A 23 22.79 8.82 -26.97
C ALA A 23 21.78 8.81 -25.78
N THR A 24 20.71 8.09 -25.92
CA THR A 24 19.79 7.80 -24.79
C THR A 24 20.51 6.88 -23.83
N ILE A 25 20.96 7.43 -22.68
CA ILE A 25 21.42 6.62 -21.56
C ILE A 25 20.20 5.92 -20.98
N SER A 26 20.04 4.65 -21.32
CA SER A 26 19.05 3.78 -20.65
C SER A 26 19.56 3.52 -19.22
N VAL A 27 19.01 4.25 -18.27
CA VAL A 27 19.22 3.93 -16.85
C VAL A 27 18.51 2.62 -16.59
N ALA A 28 19.27 1.53 -16.47
CA ALA A 28 18.73 0.25 -16.06
C ALA A 28 18.06 0.45 -14.69
N GLN A 29 16.73 0.34 -14.66
CA GLN A 29 15.97 0.41 -13.45
C GLN A 29 16.36 -0.76 -12.55
N ALA A 30 16.83 -0.48 -11.34
CA ALA A 30 17.17 -1.52 -10.39
C ALA A 30 15.97 -2.49 -10.23
N PRO A 31 16.20 -3.81 -10.19
CA PRO A 31 15.12 -4.74 -9.99
C PRO A 31 14.38 -4.38 -8.70
N PRO A 32 13.04 -4.47 -8.68
CA PRO A 32 12.26 -4.17 -7.49
C PRO A 32 12.79 -5.03 -6.32
N PRO A 33 12.89 -4.46 -5.11
CA PRO A 33 13.35 -5.21 -3.95
C PRO A 33 12.51 -6.48 -3.80
N GLN A 34 13.19 -7.61 -3.66
CA GLN A 34 12.49 -8.88 -3.42
C GLN A 34 11.70 -8.75 -2.11
N PRO A 35 10.46 -9.26 -2.07
CA PRO A 35 9.69 -9.24 -0.85
C PRO A 35 10.45 -9.97 0.25
N ALA A 36 10.58 -9.35 1.41
CA ALA A 36 11.22 -9.95 2.56
C ALA A 36 10.50 -11.26 2.91
N GLN A 37 11.28 -12.33 3.11
CA GLN A 37 10.72 -13.64 3.41
C GLN A 37 10.29 -13.72 4.87
N MET A 38 9.13 -14.30 5.11
CA MET A 38 8.71 -14.64 6.46
C MET A 38 9.64 -15.70 7.05
N PRO A 39 10.02 -15.58 8.34
CA PRO A 39 10.76 -16.62 9.02
C PRO A 39 9.99 -17.96 8.97
N PRO A 40 10.58 -19.05 8.46
CA PRO A 40 9.88 -20.32 8.36
C PRO A 40 9.70 -20.97 9.73
N GLY A 41 8.46 -21.18 10.14
CA GLY A 41 8.10 -22.12 11.20
C GLY A 41 8.54 -21.82 12.64
N LEU A 42 9.26 -20.73 12.88
CA LEU A 42 9.68 -20.34 14.23
C LEU A 42 8.59 -19.51 14.91
N PRO A 43 8.37 -19.71 16.22
CA PRO A 43 7.51 -18.78 16.97
C PRO A 43 8.17 -17.41 17.06
N PRO A 44 7.39 -16.32 17.10
CA PRO A 44 7.95 -15.00 17.35
C PRO A 44 8.62 -14.93 18.73
N THR A 45 9.74 -14.21 18.82
CA THR A 45 10.42 -13.93 20.08
C THR A 45 9.63 -12.98 20.95
N LEU A 46 8.92 -12.01 20.33
CA LEU A 46 8.04 -11.06 20.99
C LEU A 46 6.80 -10.82 20.15
N VAL A 47 5.65 -10.71 20.79
CA VAL A 47 4.38 -10.33 20.16
C VAL A 47 3.81 -9.11 20.88
N LEU A 48 3.52 -8.05 20.16
CA LEU A 48 2.80 -6.89 20.64
C LEU A 48 1.36 -6.93 20.10
N ASP A 49 0.39 -6.94 21.01
CA ASP A 49 -1.02 -6.87 20.65
C ASP A 49 -1.42 -5.40 20.48
N LEU A 50 -1.65 -4.98 19.24
CA LEU A 50 -2.00 -3.60 18.90
C LEU A 50 -3.48 -3.27 19.17
N MET A 51 -4.24 -4.24 19.66
CA MET A 51 -5.60 -4.03 20.15
C MET A 51 -5.64 -3.75 21.66
N THR A 52 -4.47 -3.72 22.32
CA THR A 52 -4.34 -3.30 23.72
C THR A 52 -3.67 -1.92 23.83
N PRO A 53 -4.01 -1.13 24.84
CA PRO A 53 -3.35 0.16 25.09
C PRO A 53 -1.83 0.02 25.25
N GLU A 54 -1.37 -1.04 25.91
CA GLU A 54 0.04 -1.31 26.17
C GLU A 54 0.81 -1.60 24.87
N GLY A 55 0.28 -2.50 24.04
CA GLY A 55 0.93 -2.87 22.78
C GLY A 55 0.92 -1.73 21.78
N ALA A 56 -0.19 -0.99 21.68
CA ALA A 56 -0.28 0.19 20.83
C ALA A 56 0.69 1.29 21.30
N SER A 57 0.73 1.59 22.59
CA SER A 57 1.61 2.61 23.17
C SER A 57 3.09 2.27 22.98
N ALA A 58 3.47 1.00 23.06
CA ALA A 58 4.86 0.56 22.87
C ALA A 58 5.43 0.94 21.51
N LEU A 59 4.59 1.12 20.50
CA LEU A 59 4.97 1.49 19.13
C LEU A 59 4.47 2.88 18.70
N GLY A 60 3.88 3.65 19.61
CA GLY A 60 3.24 4.92 19.27
C GLY A 60 2.08 4.77 18.28
N ALA A 61 1.44 3.61 18.27
CA ALA A 61 0.31 3.34 17.39
C ALA A 61 -0.91 4.17 17.80
N GLN A 62 -1.50 4.85 16.82
CA GLN A 62 -2.74 5.60 16.98
C GLN A 62 -3.69 5.20 15.83
N TRP A 63 -4.68 4.40 16.14
CA TRP A 63 -5.62 3.93 15.14
C TRP A 63 -6.61 5.00 14.72
N ARG A 64 -6.77 5.15 13.41
CA ARG A 64 -7.76 6.01 12.76
C ARG A 64 -8.59 5.18 11.79
N VAL A 65 -9.86 5.56 11.63
CA VAL A 65 -10.81 4.80 10.80
C VAL A 65 -11.61 5.72 9.89
N SER A 66 -12.01 5.19 8.74
CA SER A 66 -12.94 5.82 7.83
C SER A 66 -13.76 4.79 7.09
N ASP A 67 -15.04 5.08 6.90
CA ASP A 67 -15.87 4.37 5.95
C ASP A 67 -15.36 4.60 4.53
N VAL A 68 -15.65 3.64 3.65
CA VAL A 68 -15.29 3.71 2.23
C VAL A 68 -16.55 3.77 1.39
N LYS A 69 -16.59 4.70 0.45
CA LYS A 69 -17.65 4.79 -0.56
C LYS A 69 -17.20 4.13 -1.85
N VAL A 70 -18.11 3.40 -2.48
CA VAL A 70 -17.90 2.89 -3.83
C VAL A 70 -18.54 3.86 -4.80
N LYS A 71 -17.80 4.28 -5.83
CA LYS A 71 -18.24 5.23 -6.85
C LYS A 71 -18.13 4.60 -8.22
N GLU A 72 -19.07 4.90 -9.10
CA GLU A 72 -18.95 4.60 -10.53
C GLU A 72 -18.11 5.69 -11.21
N VAL A 73 -17.08 5.29 -11.95
CA VAL A 73 -16.15 6.20 -12.63
C VAL A 73 -15.88 5.74 -14.05
N PRO A 74 -15.56 6.67 -15.00
CA PRO A 74 -15.08 6.29 -16.32
C PRO A 74 -13.81 5.47 -16.25
N ILE A 75 -13.66 4.49 -17.14
CA ILE A 75 -12.40 3.76 -17.29
C ILE A 75 -11.36 4.69 -17.91
N ILE A 76 -10.16 4.69 -17.33
CA ILE A 76 -9.02 5.46 -17.83
C ILE A 76 -8.63 4.94 -19.22
N GLU A 77 -8.43 5.86 -20.18
CA GLU A 77 -7.98 5.54 -21.52
C GLU A 77 -6.72 4.67 -21.53
N GLY A 78 -6.67 3.71 -22.47
CA GLY A 78 -5.53 2.78 -22.61
C GLY A 78 -5.80 1.39 -22.04
N THR A 79 -6.95 1.14 -21.41
CA THR A 79 -7.37 -0.22 -21.06
C THR A 79 -7.98 -0.90 -22.27
N THR A 80 -7.67 -2.19 -22.45
CA THR A 80 -8.19 -3.02 -23.59
C THR A 80 -9.63 -3.47 -23.41
N THR A 81 -10.34 -2.96 -22.41
CA THR A 81 -11.71 -3.37 -22.12
C THR A 81 -12.70 -2.58 -22.98
N GLN A 82 -13.78 -3.23 -23.39
CA GLN A 82 -14.90 -2.57 -24.07
C GLN A 82 -15.81 -1.81 -23.09
N ASN A 83 -15.62 -1.97 -21.79
CA ASN A 83 -16.39 -1.30 -20.76
C ASN A 83 -15.96 0.17 -20.67
N LYS A 84 -16.93 1.06 -20.55
CA LYS A 84 -16.69 2.51 -20.43
C LYS A 84 -16.68 2.99 -18.98
N MET A 85 -17.19 2.19 -18.06
CA MET A 85 -17.33 2.52 -16.65
C MET A 85 -16.80 1.38 -15.78
N THR A 86 -16.30 1.74 -14.60
CA THR A 86 -15.87 0.81 -13.57
C THR A 86 -16.24 1.37 -12.20
N TYR A 87 -15.91 0.66 -11.15
CA TYR A 87 -16.06 1.12 -9.78
C TYR A 87 -14.70 1.54 -9.22
N ASP A 88 -14.74 2.58 -8.41
CA ASP A 88 -13.62 3.08 -7.65
C ASP A 88 -14.03 3.28 -6.19
N ILE A 89 -13.07 3.42 -5.30
CA ILE A 89 -13.28 3.64 -3.87
C ILE A 89 -12.91 5.06 -3.46
N ASP A 90 -13.55 5.57 -2.43
CA ASP A 90 -13.23 6.86 -1.83
C ASP A 90 -13.33 6.78 -0.30
N PRO A 91 -12.25 7.08 0.44
CA PRO A 91 -10.96 7.58 -0.01
C PRO A 91 -9.97 6.48 -0.47
N HIS A 92 -8.94 6.87 -1.24
CA HIS A 92 -7.75 6.05 -1.55
C HIS A 92 -6.71 6.21 -0.44
N ALA A 93 -6.91 5.55 0.68
CA ALA A 93 -6.12 5.79 1.89
C ALA A 93 -4.96 4.80 2.10
N GLY A 94 -4.56 4.06 1.07
CA GLY A 94 -3.38 3.21 1.11
C GLY A 94 -2.06 4.00 1.08
N GLY A 95 -2.06 5.23 0.52
CA GLY A 95 -0.87 6.07 0.39
C GLY A 95 -0.20 6.39 1.73
N ALA A 96 1.15 6.45 1.74
CA ALA A 96 1.90 6.77 2.96
C ALA A 96 1.66 8.21 3.43
N ASP A 97 1.51 9.11 2.48
CA ASP A 97 1.30 10.55 2.65
C ASP A 97 -0.18 10.97 2.72
N PHE A 98 -1.09 10.00 2.71
CA PHE A 98 -2.52 10.30 2.84
C PHE A 98 -2.81 10.98 4.18
N ASP A 99 -3.47 12.15 4.11
CA ASP A 99 -3.86 12.93 5.29
C ASP A 99 -5.12 12.35 5.96
N ASP A 100 -4.90 11.58 7.02
CA ASP A 100 -5.96 11.03 7.86
C ASP A 100 -6.21 11.84 9.15
N SER A 101 -5.64 13.04 9.26
CA SER A 101 -5.70 13.88 10.47
C SER A 101 -7.12 14.20 10.92
N LYS A 102 -8.06 14.25 9.98
CA LYS A 102 -9.49 14.52 10.23
C LYS A 102 -10.30 13.27 10.57
N TRP A 103 -9.70 12.09 10.48
CA TRP A 103 -10.40 10.86 10.80
C TRP A 103 -10.54 10.66 12.31
N PRO A 104 -11.62 10.06 12.77
CA PRO A 104 -11.75 9.73 14.18
C PRO A 104 -10.64 8.77 14.62
N VAL A 105 -10.04 9.11 15.75
CA VAL A 105 -9.17 8.19 16.49
C VAL A 105 -10.05 7.21 17.25
N ILE A 106 -9.66 5.95 17.23
CA ILE A 106 -10.31 4.92 18.03
C ILE A 106 -9.33 4.31 19.02
N GLU A 107 -9.84 3.96 20.17
CA GLU A 107 -9.05 3.25 21.17
C GLU A 107 -8.70 1.84 20.66
N PRO A 108 -7.50 1.31 20.98
CA PRO A 108 -7.09 -0.02 20.55
C PRO A 108 -8.12 -1.12 20.88
N LYS A 109 -8.69 -1.09 22.07
CA LYS A 109 -9.72 -2.04 22.51
C LYS A 109 -11.02 -2.00 21.70
N ASP A 110 -11.28 -0.85 21.03
CA ASP A 110 -12.51 -0.65 20.26
C ASP A 110 -12.37 -1.09 18.79
N LEU A 111 -11.18 -1.54 18.37
CA LEU A 111 -10.98 -2.14 17.05
C LEU A 111 -11.86 -3.37 16.82
N GLY A 112 -12.11 -4.14 17.87
CA GLY A 112 -12.99 -5.30 17.84
C GLY A 112 -14.48 -4.98 17.84
N ALA A 113 -14.87 -3.71 18.01
CA ALA A 113 -16.26 -3.31 17.94
C ALA A 113 -16.73 -3.26 16.49
N ARG A 114 -17.88 -3.88 16.22
CA ARG A 114 -18.53 -3.77 14.91
C ARG A 114 -18.85 -2.31 14.62
N ARG A 115 -18.30 -1.81 13.53
CA ARG A 115 -18.54 -0.44 13.10
C ARG A 115 -19.44 -0.48 11.90
N SER A 116 -20.60 0.09 12.04
CA SER A 116 -21.36 0.50 10.87
C SER A 116 -21.41 2.02 10.88
N GLY A 117 -20.79 2.64 9.90
CA GLY A 117 -21.15 3.99 9.48
C GLY A 117 -22.56 4.01 8.87
N GLY A 118 -23.32 2.93 9.07
CA GLY A 118 -24.65 2.73 8.53
C GLY A 118 -24.69 2.27 7.08
N HIS A 119 -23.56 2.12 6.40
CA HIS A 119 -23.61 1.99 4.95
C HIS A 119 -22.76 0.88 4.35
N VAL A 120 -21.80 0.27 5.08
CA VAL A 120 -20.80 -0.45 4.33
C VAL A 120 -20.10 -1.59 5.00
N ALA A 121 -19.83 -2.54 4.13
CA ALA A 121 -18.93 -3.63 4.30
C ALA A 121 -17.46 -3.25 4.01
N PHE A 122 -17.08 -1.94 3.95
CA PHE A 122 -15.75 -1.49 3.59
C PHE A 122 -15.27 -0.38 4.52
N MET A 123 -14.07 -0.55 5.10
CA MET A 123 -13.45 0.45 5.97
C MET A 123 -11.95 0.51 5.78
N TRP A 124 -11.38 1.70 6.00
CA TRP A 124 -9.97 1.88 6.26
C TRP A 124 -9.68 1.94 7.76
N TYR A 125 -8.61 1.25 8.16
CA TYR A 125 -7.96 1.38 9.45
C TYR A 125 -6.52 1.80 9.19
N ARG A 126 -6.07 2.89 9.81
CA ARG A 126 -4.71 3.41 9.61
C ARG A 126 -4.03 3.62 10.96
N THR A 127 -2.73 3.30 11.02
CA THR A 127 -1.91 3.55 12.20
C THR A 127 -0.44 3.73 11.83
N PRO A 128 0.25 4.75 12.39
CA PRO A 128 1.70 4.79 12.36
C PRO A 128 2.26 3.80 13.37
N LEU A 129 3.42 3.23 13.07
CA LEU A 129 4.22 2.43 13.99
C LEU A 129 5.63 3.01 14.02
N THR A 130 6.20 3.19 15.21
CA THR A 130 7.59 3.61 15.38
C THR A 130 8.30 2.61 16.28
N ILE A 131 9.43 2.08 15.81
CA ILE A 131 10.20 1.09 16.55
C ILE A 131 11.06 1.80 17.60
N PRO A 132 10.82 1.59 18.90
CA PRO A 132 11.64 2.20 19.96
C PRO A 132 13.00 1.51 20.06
N ALA A 133 13.92 2.10 20.85
CA ALA A 133 15.22 1.50 21.11
C ALA A 133 15.11 0.18 21.90
N LYS A 134 14.08 0.05 22.74
CA LYS A 134 13.76 -1.16 23.51
C LYS A 134 12.25 -1.30 23.67
N ILE A 135 11.79 -2.54 23.78
CA ILE A 135 10.41 -2.89 24.11
C ILE A 135 10.47 -3.73 25.40
N GLY A 136 10.28 -3.09 26.55
CA GLY A 136 10.67 -3.68 27.82
C GLY A 136 12.17 -3.99 27.83
N ASP A 137 12.53 -5.24 28.09
CA ASP A 137 13.93 -5.69 28.03
C ASP A 137 14.38 -6.17 26.64
N PHE A 138 13.45 -6.26 25.67
CA PHE A 138 13.74 -6.72 24.32
C PHE A 138 14.39 -5.62 23.48
N ASP A 139 15.54 -5.93 22.87
CA ASP A 139 16.19 -5.11 21.85
C ASP A 139 15.70 -5.53 20.45
N PRO A 140 14.95 -4.66 19.74
CA PRO A 140 14.39 -5.00 18.43
C PRO A 140 15.41 -4.94 17.29
N SER A 141 16.65 -4.46 17.53
CA SER A 141 17.65 -4.29 16.47
C SER A 141 17.95 -5.61 15.76
N GLY A 142 17.87 -5.60 14.45
CA GLY A 142 18.11 -6.77 13.59
C GLY A 142 16.96 -7.79 13.54
N ALA A 143 15.88 -7.60 14.31
CA ALA A 143 14.73 -8.50 14.26
C ALA A 143 13.99 -8.41 12.93
N VAL A 144 13.39 -9.52 12.49
CA VAL A 144 12.36 -9.49 11.44
C VAL A 144 11.05 -9.07 12.06
N ALA A 145 10.39 -8.07 11.46
CA ALA A 145 9.10 -7.57 11.91
C ALA A 145 8.00 -8.00 10.94
N VAL A 146 6.96 -8.62 11.48
CA VAL A 146 5.78 -9.05 10.74
C VAL A 146 4.54 -8.41 11.34
N PHE A 147 3.81 -7.63 10.53
CA PHE A 147 2.48 -7.17 10.91
C PHE A 147 1.47 -8.25 10.55
N ARG A 148 0.63 -8.59 11.52
CA ARG A 148 -0.44 -9.58 11.39
C ARG A 148 -1.77 -8.94 11.74
N VAL A 149 -2.77 -9.12 10.87
CA VAL A 149 -4.14 -8.65 11.11
C VAL A 149 -5.14 -9.70 10.64
N THR A 150 -6.24 -9.81 11.36
CA THR A 150 -7.42 -10.55 10.95
C THR A 150 -8.60 -9.58 10.99
N VAL A 151 -9.23 -9.38 9.85
CA VAL A 151 -10.45 -8.57 9.73
C VAL A 151 -11.63 -9.52 9.48
N ASP A 152 -12.79 -9.16 9.94
CA ASP A 152 -14.02 -9.85 9.61
C ASP A 152 -14.61 -9.18 8.34
N ASP A 153 -14.51 -9.74 7.12
CA ASP A 153 -13.99 -11.08 6.77
C ASP A 153 -12.60 -11.05 6.15
N TYR A 154 -12.26 -10.00 5.36
CA TYR A 154 -11.08 -9.92 4.50
C TYR A 154 -10.31 -8.62 4.71
N ALA A 155 -9.02 -8.67 4.44
CA ALA A 155 -8.17 -7.49 4.54
C ALA A 155 -7.17 -7.37 3.40
N GLU A 156 -6.90 -6.13 2.97
CA GLU A 156 -5.70 -5.75 2.23
C GLU A 156 -4.80 -4.94 3.15
N ILE A 157 -3.51 -5.25 3.19
CA ILE A 157 -2.56 -4.51 4.03
C ILE A 157 -1.65 -3.67 3.14
N TRP A 158 -1.62 -2.38 3.40
CA TRP A 158 -0.72 -1.42 2.79
C TRP A 158 0.36 -1.03 3.80
N VAL A 159 1.60 -0.99 3.35
CA VAL A 159 2.75 -0.56 4.16
C VAL A 159 3.49 0.52 3.40
N ASN A 160 3.61 1.70 3.99
CA ASN A 160 4.29 2.85 3.39
C ASN A 160 3.83 3.16 1.95
N GLY A 161 2.53 3.03 1.71
CA GLY A 161 1.91 3.37 0.42
C GLY A 161 1.91 2.26 -0.63
N ALA A 162 2.34 1.06 -0.30
CA ALA A 162 2.34 -0.07 -1.22
C ALA A 162 1.73 -1.33 -0.57
N ILE A 163 1.09 -2.17 -1.37
CA ILE A 163 0.71 -3.52 -0.94
C ILE A 163 1.96 -4.40 -1.06
N PRO A 164 2.48 -4.96 0.06
CA PRO A 164 3.67 -5.80 0.02
C PRO A 164 3.45 -7.04 -0.86
N GLY A 165 4.49 -7.42 -1.59
CA GLY A 165 4.48 -8.67 -2.34
C GLY A 165 4.48 -9.87 -1.39
N ARG A 166 3.80 -10.95 -1.76
CA ARG A 166 3.88 -12.23 -1.07
C ARG A 166 5.10 -12.99 -1.58
N SER A 167 5.88 -13.59 -0.66
CA SER A 167 7.02 -14.45 -1.04
C SER A 167 6.59 -15.53 -2.05
N GLY A 168 7.32 -15.62 -3.16
CA GLY A 168 7.04 -16.56 -4.25
C GLY A 168 5.96 -16.10 -5.26
N TYR A 169 5.36 -14.92 -5.08
CA TYR A 169 4.38 -14.37 -6.00
C TYR A 169 4.86 -13.05 -6.60
N PRO A 170 4.78 -12.86 -7.92
CA PRO A 170 5.27 -11.66 -8.59
C PRO A 170 4.35 -10.45 -8.41
N ARG A 171 3.19 -10.63 -7.79
CA ARG A 171 2.18 -9.58 -7.59
C ARG A 171 1.83 -9.43 -6.12
N PRO A 172 1.38 -8.25 -5.69
CA PRO A 172 0.82 -8.06 -4.36
C PRO A 172 -0.27 -9.10 -4.07
N ALA A 173 -0.24 -9.67 -2.87
CA ALA A 173 -1.31 -10.53 -2.41
C ALA A 173 -2.39 -9.65 -1.76
N ALA A 174 -3.54 -9.50 -2.40
CA ALA A 174 -4.62 -8.70 -1.88
C ALA A 174 -5.38 -9.46 -0.77
N ILE A 175 -6.29 -10.31 -1.10
CA ILE A 175 -7.18 -10.98 -0.14
C ILE A 175 -6.76 -12.44 0.03
N MET A 176 -6.61 -12.88 1.29
CA MET A 176 -6.08 -14.22 1.61
C MET A 176 -7.14 -15.27 1.92
N GLY A 177 -8.32 -14.88 2.28
CA GLY A 177 -9.38 -15.82 2.65
C GLY A 177 -10.21 -15.31 3.82
N HIS A 178 -11.40 -15.89 3.97
CA HIS A 178 -12.39 -15.53 4.96
C HIS A 178 -11.84 -15.72 6.39
N ASN A 179 -11.80 -14.65 7.17
CA ASN A 179 -11.33 -14.66 8.56
C ASN A 179 -9.91 -15.24 8.77
N MET A 180 -9.10 -15.28 7.72
CA MET A 180 -7.72 -15.76 7.82
C MET A 180 -6.76 -14.64 8.22
N PRO A 181 -5.77 -14.92 9.07
CA PRO A 181 -4.73 -13.95 9.38
C PRO A 181 -3.96 -13.52 8.13
N GLN A 182 -3.93 -12.23 7.89
CA GLN A 182 -3.06 -11.62 6.89
C GLN A 182 -1.74 -11.25 7.54
N ARG A 183 -0.62 -11.62 6.93
CA ARG A 183 0.72 -11.37 7.48
C ARG A 183 1.61 -10.75 6.41
N VAL A 184 2.24 -9.63 6.73
CA VAL A 184 3.20 -8.94 5.86
C VAL A 184 4.47 -8.64 6.63
N VAL A 185 5.62 -8.79 5.97
CA VAL A 185 6.90 -8.40 6.55
C VAL A 185 7.06 -6.90 6.42
N LEU A 186 7.21 -6.20 7.55
CA LEU A 186 7.52 -4.78 7.58
C LEU A 186 9.01 -4.52 7.35
N SER A 187 9.86 -5.35 7.95
CA SER A 187 11.32 -5.27 7.84
C SER A 187 11.96 -6.63 8.08
N ALA A 188 13.02 -6.95 7.34
CA ALA A 188 13.87 -8.12 7.56
C ALA A 188 15.04 -7.86 8.53
N GLY A 189 15.17 -6.64 9.04
CA GLY A 189 16.23 -6.25 9.96
C GLY A 189 15.91 -4.86 10.54
N LEU A 190 15.08 -4.85 11.60
CA LEU A 190 14.64 -3.63 12.26
C LEU A 190 15.81 -2.79 12.80
N LYS A 191 15.59 -1.49 12.79
CA LYS A 191 16.44 -0.51 13.48
C LYS A 191 15.57 0.34 14.40
N PRO A 192 16.08 0.72 15.57
CA PRO A 192 15.43 1.74 16.39
C PRO A 192 15.17 3.02 15.60
N GLY A 193 13.98 3.55 15.72
CA GLY A 193 13.53 4.72 14.95
C GLY A 193 12.90 4.41 13.60
N ASP A 194 12.90 3.16 13.11
CA ASP A 194 12.16 2.78 11.91
C ASP A 194 10.68 3.13 12.07
N LYS A 195 10.10 3.67 11.00
CA LYS A 195 8.70 4.10 10.96
C LYS A 195 7.97 3.39 9.84
N PHE A 196 6.77 2.94 10.16
CA PHE A 196 5.88 2.31 9.18
C PHE A 196 4.51 2.98 9.25
N GLN A 197 3.97 3.38 8.11
CA GLN A 197 2.56 3.71 7.99
C GLN A 197 1.83 2.45 7.52
N VAL A 198 1.03 1.88 8.41
CA VAL A 198 0.18 0.73 8.08
C VAL A 198 -1.22 1.22 7.78
N ALA A 199 -1.79 0.76 6.66
CA ALA A 199 -3.20 0.94 6.34
C ALA A 199 -3.81 -0.43 6.01
N VAL A 200 -4.98 -0.69 6.56
CA VAL A 200 -5.74 -1.93 6.36
C VAL A 200 -7.07 -1.57 5.73
N PHE A 201 -7.29 -2.07 4.51
CA PHE A 201 -8.60 -2.00 3.88
C PHE A 201 -9.38 -3.25 4.25
N GLY A 202 -10.39 -3.08 5.09
CA GLY A 202 -11.22 -4.17 5.58
C GLY A 202 -12.50 -4.32 4.78
N ILE A 203 -12.90 -5.56 4.54
CA ILE A 203 -14.12 -5.93 3.81
C ILE A 203 -14.88 -6.97 4.64
N ASN A 204 -16.19 -6.77 4.83
CA ASN A 204 -17.07 -7.76 5.43
C ASN A 204 -18.16 -8.19 4.43
N GLY A 205 -18.34 -9.48 4.25
CA GLY A 205 -19.31 -10.11 3.36
C GLY A 205 -20.28 -11.05 4.07
N PRO A 206 -21.20 -11.64 3.34
CA PRO A 206 -21.46 -11.43 1.91
C PRO A 206 -22.12 -10.10 1.60
N ILE A 207 -21.54 -9.34 0.69
CA ILE A 207 -21.99 -7.99 0.33
C ILE A 207 -23.39 -8.02 -0.33
N SER A 208 -23.72 -9.15 -0.97
CA SER A 208 -25.03 -9.34 -1.63
C SER A 208 -26.19 -9.53 -0.64
N MET A 209 -25.92 -9.75 0.62
CA MET A 209 -26.97 -9.88 1.65
C MET A 209 -27.18 -8.53 2.33
N ALA A 210 -28.40 -8.02 2.27
CA ALA A 210 -28.80 -6.82 2.98
C ALA A 210 -29.46 -7.16 4.33
N PRO A 211 -29.21 -6.38 5.40
CA PRO A 211 -28.30 -5.26 5.49
C PRO A 211 -26.83 -5.69 5.42
N ALA A 212 -25.96 -4.80 4.93
CA ALA A 212 -24.53 -5.07 4.86
C ALA A 212 -23.95 -5.33 6.26
N ASN A 213 -22.96 -6.20 6.31
CA ASN A 213 -22.25 -6.51 7.55
C ASN A 213 -21.28 -5.38 7.92
N SER A 214 -21.14 -5.15 9.21
CA SER A 214 -20.19 -4.17 9.73
C SER A 214 -18.81 -4.78 9.83
N VAL A 215 -17.78 -4.04 9.39
CA VAL A 215 -16.38 -4.44 9.46
C VAL A 215 -15.83 -4.25 10.86
N PHE A 216 -15.00 -5.17 11.34
CA PHE A 216 -14.23 -5.03 12.56
C PHE A 216 -12.93 -5.83 12.51
N VAL A 217 -11.96 -5.44 13.35
CA VAL A 217 -10.69 -6.13 13.47
C VAL A 217 -10.80 -7.19 14.57
N ARG A 218 -10.49 -8.44 14.22
CA ARG A 218 -10.46 -9.55 15.20
C ARG A 218 -9.11 -9.66 15.89
N GLU A 219 -8.05 -9.29 15.19
CA GLU A 219 -6.68 -9.37 15.67
C GLU A 219 -5.81 -8.37 14.92
N ALA A 220 -4.93 -7.66 15.64
CA ALA A 220 -3.87 -6.83 15.08
C ALA A 220 -2.62 -6.96 15.95
N LYS A 221 -1.50 -7.45 15.38
CA LYS A 221 -0.27 -7.74 16.13
C LYS A 221 0.97 -7.33 15.36
N LEU A 222 2.02 -6.96 16.09
CA LEU A 222 3.37 -6.95 15.58
C LEU A 222 4.12 -8.14 16.17
N GLU A 223 4.61 -9.01 15.29
CA GLU A 223 5.40 -10.20 15.64
C GLU A 223 6.87 -9.92 15.32
N LEU A 224 7.76 -10.10 16.28
CA LEU A 224 9.20 -9.89 16.15
C LEU A 224 9.93 -11.23 16.30
N PHE A 225 10.83 -11.49 15.36
CA PHE A 225 11.63 -12.73 15.30
C PHE A 225 13.11 -12.38 15.37
N LYS A 226 13.81 -12.99 16.32
CA LYS A 226 15.24 -12.75 16.55
C LYS A 226 15.97 -14.04 16.86
#